data_92bee1943ba54d486d8c8a157ff9a4c6
#
_entry.id   92bee1943ba54d486d8c8a157ff9a4c6
#
_cell.length_a   1.000
_cell.length_b   1.000
_cell.length_c   1.000
_cell.angle_alpha   90.00
_cell.angle_beta   90.00
_cell.angle_gamma   90.00
#
_symmetry.space_group_name_H-M   'P 1'
#
loop_
_entity.id
_entity.type
_entity.pdbx_description
1 polymer ?
#
loop_
_entity_poly.entity_id
_entity_poly.type
_entity_poly.pdbx_seq_one_letter_code
_entity_poly.pdbx_strand_id
1 'polypeptide(L)'
;MRTYRIGQIVPSSNTTMETEIPAMLRARERVRPEERFTFHSSRMRMHRVTREELERMNREGLRCAAELADARVDVMSTACLVAIMAMGPGYHRQVEHELIEAARTNGSNAPVMTSAGALIESLQLMGAKRISLLAPYTKPLTELVVRYIEAEGIEVLDAQCFEIADNLEVGRRDPMLLLEDVKRLNTRNADAVVLSACVQMQSLPAVALAEAALGMPVTSTAICTVRRMLDHLGLAPVVPQAGALLSERFAEAHVA
;
A
#
# COMPACT_ATOMS: atom_id res chain seq x y z
N MET A 1 -10.30 -25.65 -5.57
CA MET A 1 -10.17 -24.49 -4.68
C MET A 1 -8.70 -24.39 -4.26
N ARG A 2 -8.03 -23.30 -4.58
CA ARG A 2 -6.64 -23.05 -4.21
C ARG A 2 -6.60 -22.06 -3.05
N THR A 3 -5.81 -22.33 -2.03
CA THR A 3 -5.60 -21.44 -0.90
C THR A 3 -4.28 -20.72 -1.07
N TYR A 4 -4.30 -19.40 -0.94
CA TYR A 4 -3.14 -18.51 -0.97
C TYR A 4 -2.89 -17.96 0.44
N ARG A 5 -1.66 -18.07 0.91
CA ARG A 5 -1.23 -17.55 2.22
C ARG A 5 -0.61 -16.18 2.03
N ILE A 6 -1.22 -15.17 2.60
CA ILE A 6 -0.76 -13.77 2.51
C ILE A 6 0.04 -13.44 3.76
N GLY A 7 1.31 -13.14 3.58
CA GLY A 7 2.20 -12.67 4.64
C GLY A 7 2.14 -11.15 4.78
N GLN A 8 1.98 -10.67 5.99
CA GLN A 8 1.90 -9.25 6.31
C GLN A 8 2.95 -8.87 7.36
N ILE A 9 3.91 -8.02 7.00
CA ILE A 9 4.89 -7.43 7.91
C ILE A 9 4.32 -6.07 8.34
N VAL A 10 3.92 -5.97 9.62
CA VAL A 10 3.02 -4.91 10.10
C VAL A 10 3.68 -4.10 11.22
N PRO A 11 3.70 -2.76 11.16
CA PRO A 11 4.06 -1.94 12.32
C PRO A 11 3.13 -2.24 13.51
N SER A 12 3.67 -2.35 14.72
CA SER A 12 2.91 -2.80 15.90
C SER A 12 1.73 -1.89 16.26
N SER A 13 1.78 -0.63 15.86
CA SER A 13 0.68 0.34 16.04
C SER A 13 -0.27 0.42 14.83
N ASN A 14 -0.02 -0.34 13.75
CA ASN A 14 -0.93 -0.38 12.62
C ASN A 14 -2.14 -1.28 12.94
N THR A 15 -3.34 -0.76 12.69
CA THR A 15 -4.62 -1.44 12.93
C THR A 15 -5.47 -1.58 11.67
N THR A 16 -4.96 -1.14 10.51
CA THR A 16 -5.73 -1.05 9.26
C THR A 16 -5.26 -2.07 8.22
N MET A 17 -3.97 -2.35 8.11
CA MET A 17 -3.45 -3.29 7.12
C MET A 17 -4.13 -4.67 7.23
N GLU A 18 -4.30 -5.16 8.46
CA GLU A 18 -4.92 -6.45 8.77
C GLU A 18 -6.45 -6.43 8.71
N THR A 19 -7.04 -5.32 8.26
CA THR A 19 -8.49 -5.19 8.02
C THR A 19 -8.79 -4.88 6.55
N GLU A 20 -8.21 -3.83 5.95
CA GLU A 20 -8.50 -3.45 4.55
C GLU A 20 -8.00 -4.49 3.54
N ILE A 21 -6.78 -5.01 3.68
CA ILE A 21 -6.24 -6.03 2.78
C ILE A 21 -7.08 -7.32 2.84
N PRO A 22 -7.38 -7.88 4.02
CA PRO A 22 -8.31 -9.00 4.12
C PRO A 22 -9.71 -8.70 3.57
N ALA A 23 -10.26 -7.52 3.80
CA ALA A 23 -11.58 -7.16 3.29
C ALA A 23 -11.64 -7.21 1.75
N MET A 24 -10.62 -6.68 1.07
CA MET A 24 -10.50 -6.74 -0.39
C MET A 24 -10.39 -8.18 -0.91
N LEU A 25 -9.51 -8.98 -0.33
CA LEU A 25 -9.32 -10.37 -0.78
C LEU A 25 -10.52 -11.26 -0.44
N ARG A 26 -11.22 -11.01 0.68
CA ARG A 26 -12.51 -11.67 0.99
C ARG A 26 -13.63 -11.25 0.04
N ALA A 27 -13.66 -9.97 -0.38
CA ALA A 27 -14.60 -9.53 -1.41
C ALA A 27 -14.33 -10.23 -2.75
N ARG A 28 -13.06 -10.45 -3.10
CA ARG A 28 -12.65 -11.21 -4.28
C ARG A 28 -13.13 -12.67 -4.23
N GLU A 29 -13.02 -13.35 -3.09
CA GLU A 29 -13.50 -14.74 -2.93
C GLU A 29 -14.98 -14.92 -3.32
N ARG A 30 -15.79 -13.85 -3.23
CA ARG A 30 -17.22 -13.90 -3.61
C ARG A 30 -17.42 -13.95 -5.13
N VAL A 31 -16.47 -13.40 -5.89
CA VAL A 31 -16.52 -13.36 -7.37
C VAL A 31 -15.54 -14.34 -8.03
N ARG A 32 -14.65 -14.92 -7.24
CA ARG A 32 -13.69 -15.98 -7.61
C ARG A 32 -13.77 -17.14 -6.60
N PRO A 33 -14.83 -17.96 -6.65
CA PRO A 33 -15.10 -18.97 -5.62
C PRO A 33 -14.08 -20.11 -5.60
N GLU A 34 -13.24 -20.24 -6.61
CA GLU A 34 -12.13 -21.19 -6.68
C GLU A 34 -10.91 -20.77 -5.83
N GLU A 35 -10.83 -19.50 -5.41
CA GLU A 35 -9.74 -18.93 -4.63
C GLU A 35 -10.13 -18.81 -3.14
N ARG A 36 -9.13 -18.95 -2.27
CA ARG A 36 -9.23 -18.69 -0.83
C ARG A 36 -7.96 -18.00 -0.35
N PHE A 37 -8.09 -17.10 0.60
CA PHE A 37 -6.95 -16.37 1.17
C PHE A 37 -6.90 -16.57 2.68
N THR A 38 -5.70 -16.84 3.20
CA THR A 38 -5.40 -16.82 4.64
C THR A 38 -4.36 -15.74 4.92
N PHE A 39 -4.40 -15.17 6.12
CA PHE A 39 -3.59 -14.02 6.48
C PHE A 39 -2.71 -14.37 7.67
N HIS A 40 -1.43 -14.08 7.54
CA HIS A 40 -0.40 -14.39 8.50
C HIS A 40 0.43 -13.14 8.74
N SER A 41 0.56 -12.70 9.97
CA SER A 41 1.24 -11.44 10.28
C SER A 41 2.41 -11.66 11.21
N SER A 42 3.50 -10.92 10.95
CA SER A 42 4.56 -10.68 11.91
C SER A 42 4.71 -9.18 12.10
N ARG A 43 4.94 -8.72 13.33
CA ARG A 43 4.85 -7.30 13.67
C ARG A 43 6.20 -6.70 14.06
N MET A 44 6.49 -5.53 13.48
CA MET A 44 7.66 -4.70 13.80
C MET A 44 7.24 -3.66 14.84
N ARG A 45 8.06 -3.47 15.87
CA ARG A 45 7.74 -2.50 16.92
C ARG A 45 7.87 -1.06 16.43
N MET A 46 6.78 -0.29 16.54
CA MET A 46 6.72 1.13 16.24
C MET A 46 5.65 1.80 17.11
N HIS A 47 6.02 2.87 17.83
CA HIS A 47 5.09 3.69 18.60
C HIS A 47 4.87 5.06 17.95
N ARG A 48 5.94 5.68 17.48
CA ARG A 48 5.92 7.03 16.92
C ARG A 48 6.57 7.03 15.53
N VAL A 49 6.11 7.95 14.70
CA VAL A 49 6.67 8.14 13.35
C VAL A 49 7.86 9.12 13.47
N THR A 50 8.98 8.63 14.02
CA THR A 50 10.27 9.33 14.08
C THR A 50 11.30 8.59 13.25
N ARG A 51 12.34 9.30 12.78
CA ARG A 51 13.38 8.71 11.92
C ARG A 51 14.04 7.50 12.59
N GLU A 52 14.40 7.60 13.85
CA GLU A 52 15.08 6.56 14.61
C GLU A 52 14.19 5.31 14.78
N GLU A 53 12.87 5.51 15.02
CA GLU A 53 11.93 4.39 15.09
C GLU A 53 11.72 3.74 13.73
N LEU A 54 11.65 4.52 12.65
CA LEU A 54 11.51 4.01 11.29
C LEU A 54 12.72 3.18 10.86
N GLU A 55 13.94 3.66 11.13
CA GLU A 55 15.18 2.91 10.85
C GLU A 55 15.28 1.59 11.66
N ARG A 56 14.90 1.62 12.95
CA ARG A 56 14.85 0.42 13.77
C ARG A 56 13.81 -0.57 13.25
N MET A 57 12.63 -0.08 12.90
CA MET A 57 11.55 -0.91 12.37
C MET A 57 11.95 -1.60 11.08
N ASN A 58 12.61 -0.92 10.15
CA ASN A 58 13.09 -1.54 8.90
C ASN A 58 14.04 -2.72 9.19
N ARG A 59 14.93 -2.61 10.19
CA ARG A 59 15.80 -3.73 10.59
C ARG A 59 15.01 -4.91 11.19
N GLU A 60 13.94 -4.66 11.94
CA GLU A 60 13.08 -5.72 12.47
C GLU A 60 12.30 -6.45 11.37
N GLY A 61 12.14 -5.85 10.20
CA GLY A 61 11.49 -6.46 9.04
C GLY A 61 12.13 -7.77 8.61
N LEU A 62 13.45 -7.89 8.73
CA LEU A 62 14.18 -9.12 8.36
C LEU A 62 13.74 -10.33 9.22
N ARG A 63 13.58 -10.12 10.53
CA ARG A 63 13.03 -11.13 11.44
C ARG A 63 11.60 -11.51 11.04
N CYS A 64 10.77 -10.52 10.72
CA CYS A 64 9.39 -10.77 10.31
C CYS A 64 9.32 -11.59 9.02
N ALA A 65 10.18 -11.31 8.05
CA ALA A 65 10.25 -12.08 6.79
C ALA A 65 10.65 -13.55 7.06
N ALA A 66 11.61 -13.78 7.97
CA ALA A 66 12.00 -15.13 8.36
C ALA A 66 10.85 -15.90 9.04
N GLU A 67 10.13 -15.28 9.97
CA GLU A 67 8.96 -15.90 10.65
C GLU A 67 7.83 -16.23 9.66
N LEU A 68 7.58 -15.37 8.67
CA LEU A 68 6.58 -15.64 7.63
C LEU A 68 7.04 -16.71 6.63
N ALA A 69 8.35 -16.86 6.44
CA ALA A 69 8.92 -17.97 5.66
C ALA A 69 8.59 -19.33 6.30
N ASP A 70 8.63 -19.44 7.64
CA ASP A 70 8.23 -20.65 8.36
C ASP A 70 6.77 -21.05 8.07
N ALA A 71 5.87 -20.06 7.91
CA ALA A 71 4.47 -20.28 7.55
C ALA A 71 4.28 -20.62 6.05
N ARG A 72 5.37 -20.60 5.25
CA ARG A 72 5.34 -20.85 3.79
C ARG A 72 4.27 -20.02 3.09
N VAL A 73 4.26 -18.71 3.37
CA VAL A 73 3.35 -17.80 2.69
C VAL A 73 3.67 -17.71 1.20
N ASP A 74 2.64 -17.47 0.37
CA ASP A 74 2.79 -17.41 -1.09
C ASP A 74 3.27 -16.03 -1.58
N VAL A 75 3.04 -14.98 -0.78
CA VAL A 75 3.47 -13.60 -1.04
C VAL A 75 3.57 -12.85 0.28
N MET A 76 4.50 -11.89 0.37
CA MET A 76 4.67 -11.03 1.55
C MET A 76 4.53 -9.56 1.17
N SER A 77 4.00 -8.75 2.08
CA SER A 77 4.06 -7.29 1.96
C SER A 77 4.43 -6.65 3.28
N THR A 78 5.15 -5.52 3.22
CA THR A 78 5.45 -4.74 4.41
C THR A 78 4.74 -3.38 4.36
N ALA A 79 4.10 -3.02 5.47
CA ALA A 79 3.53 -1.70 5.66
C ALA A 79 4.58 -0.69 6.14
N CYS A 80 4.14 0.54 6.19
CA CYS A 80 4.78 1.79 6.49
C CYS A 80 5.49 2.44 5.30
N LEU A 81 4.67 2.99 4.40
CA LEU A 81 5.11 3.74 3.24
C LEU A 81 6.15 4.82 3.64
N VAL A 82 5.84 5.63 4.66
CA VAL A 82 6.72 6.73 5.06
C VAL A 82 8.06 6.24 5.62
N ALA A 83 8.13 5.05 6.22
CA ALA A 83 9.39 4.50 6.70
C ALA A 83 10.36 4.17 5.56
N ILE A 84 9.82 3.80 4.42
CA ILE A 84 10.61 3.55 3.21
C ILE A 84 10.96 4.86 2.52
N MET A 85 9.98 5.72 2.29
CA MET A 85 10.17 6.94 1.52
C MET A 85 11.04 7.98 2.23
N ALA A 86 11.05 8.01 3.56
CA ALA A 86 11.92 8.88 4.36
C ALA A 86 13.41 8.53 4.25
N MET A 87 13.76 7.35 3.78
CA MET A 87 15.15 6.90 3.61
C MET A 87 15.77 7.33 2.27
N GLY A 88 14.97 7.90 1.38
CA GLY A 88 15.43 8.46 0.11
C GLY A 88 14.98 7.67 -1.12
N PRO A 89 15.14 8.25 -2.32
CA PRO A 89 14.66 7.69 -3.57
C PRO A 89 15.12 6.25 -3.82
N GLY A 90 14.21 5.42 -4.31
CA GLY A 90 14.50 4.02 -4.69
C GLY A 90 14.72 3.04 -3.52
N TYR A 91 14.65 3.49 -2.26
CA TYR A 91 14.93 2.66 -1.09
C TYR A 91 14.01 1.44 -0.97
N HIS A 92 12.79 1.49 -1.53
CA HIS A 92 11.89 0.33 -1.56
C HIS A 92 12.55 -0.89 -2.21
N ARG A 93 13.30 -0.72 -3.30
CA ARG A 93 13.98 -1.82 -4.01
C ARG A 93 15.03 -2.50 -3.15
N GLN A 94 15.78 -1.71 -2.37
CA GLN A 94 16.76 -2.23 -1.43
C GLN A 94 16.08 -3.07 -0.34
N VAL A 95 15.01 -2.53 0.29
CA VAL A 95 14.29 -3.22 1.36
C VAL A 95 13.64 -4.50 0.85
N GLU A 96 13.03 -4.47 -0.32
CA GLU A 96 12.44 -5.66 -0.95
C GLU A 96 13.49 -6.74 -1.18
N HIS A 97 14.65 -6.37 -1.70
CA HIS A 97 15.78 -7.30 -1.88
C HIS A 97 16.24 -7.91 -0.55
N GLU A 98 16.45 -7.09 0.47
CA GLU A 98 16.87 -7.55 1.81
C GLU A 98 15.84 -8.50 2.44
N LEU A 99 14.55 -8.21 2.33
CA LEU A 99 13.48 -9.06 2.85
C LEU A 99 13.36 -10.37 2.07
N ILE A 100 13.53 -10.35 0.74
CA ILE A 100 13.55 -11.54 -0.11
C ILE A 100 14.73 -12.45 0.29
N GLU A 101 15.91 -11.89 0.49
CA GLU A 101 17.08 -12.68 0.92
C GLU A 101 16.89 -13.25 2.33
N ALA A 102 16.28 -12.50 3.26
CA ALA A 102 15.95 -13.02 4.58
C ALA A 102 14.96 -14.18 4.51
N ALA A 103 13.91 -14.07 3.68
CA ALA A 103 12.96 -15.16 3.46
C ALA A 103 13.62 -16.38 2.79
N ARG A 104 14.48 -16.15 1.78
CA ARG A 104 15.21 -17.20 1.06
C ARG A 104 16.14 -17.99 1.97
N THR A 105 16.87 -17.31 2.85
CA THR A 105 17.74 -17.95 3.84
C THR A 105 16.96 -18.88 4.78
N ASN A 106 15.66 -18.62 4.95
CA ASN A 106 14.74 -19.44 5.74
C ASN A 106 13.85 -20.37 4.88
N GLY A 107 14.29 -20.67 3.64
CA GLY A 107 13.67 -21.69 2.78
C GLY A 107 12.40 -21.23 2.05
N SER A 108 12.12 -19.93 1.94
CA SER A 108 11.00 -19.39 1.18
C SER A 108 11.44 -18.63 -0.07
N ASN A 109 10.75 -18.86 -1.19
CA ASN A 109 10.89 -18.07 -2.41
C ASN A 109 9.70 -17.12 -2.63
N ALA A 110 8.92 -16.82 -1.59
CA ALA A 110 7.80 -15.91 -1.69
C ALA A 110 8.29 -14.51 -2.11
N PRO A 111 7.68 -13.88 -3.12
CA PRO A 111 7.97 -12.50 -3.46
C PRO A 111 7.59 -11.59 -2.29
N VAL A 112 8.37 -10.53 -2.10
CA VAL A 112 8.14 -9.52 -1.07
C VAL A 112 8.03 -8.16 -1.73
N MET A 113 7.02 -7.38 -1.36
CA MET A 113 6.86 -6.00 -1.80
C MET A 113 6.73 -5.07 -0.60
N THR A 114 7.17 -3.84 -0.78
CA THR A 114 6.88 -2.75 0.17
C THR A 114 5.61 -2.02 -0.26
N SER A 115 4.90 -1.42 0.69
CA SER A 115 3.76 -0.54 0.37
C SER A 115 4.18 0.70 -0.44
N ALA A 116 5.43 1.14 -0.29
CA ALA A 116 5.99 2.23 -1.08
C ALA A 116 6.26 1.82 -2.54
N GLY A 117 6.91 0.67 -2.76
CA GLY A 117 7.12 0.10 -4.10
C GLY A 117 5.78 -0.19 -4.78
N ALA A 118 4.85 -0.80 -4.06
CA ALA A 118 3.52 -1.09 -4.58
C ALA A 118 2.77 0.17 -5.06
N LEU A 119 2.88 1.29 -4.33
CA LEU A 119 2.29 2.56 -4.78
C LEU A 119 2.95 3.05 -6.08
N ILE A 120 4.28 3.13 -6.12
CA ILE A 120 5.02 3.61 -7.30
C ILE A 120 4.72 2.76 -8.53
N GLU A 121 4.88 1.45 -8.42
CA GLU A 121 4.65 0.51 -9.53
C GLU A 121 3.20 0.51 -10.01
N SER A 122 2.23 0.66 -9.11
CA SER A 122 0.82 0.75 -9.47
C SER A 122 0.49 2.06 -10.21
N LEU A 123 1.08 3.19 -9.81
CA LEU A 123 0.93 4.46 -10.51
C LEU A 123 1.55 4.40 -11.91
N GLN A 124 2.73 3.79 -12.04
CA GLN A 124 3.39 3.55 -13.34
C GLN A 124 2.55 2.63 -14.23
N LEU A 125 2.00 1.55 -13.68
CA LEU A 125 1.11 0.62 -14.37
C LEU A 125 -0.16 1.30 -14.89
N MET A 126 -0.71 2.25 -14.12
CA MET A 126 -1.84 3.08 -14.58
C MET A 126 -1.44 4.10 -15.66
N GLY A 127 -0.15 4.26 -15.94
CA GLY A 127 0.37 5.30 -16.83
C GLY A 127 0.26 6.70 -16.25
N ALA A 128 0.06 6.84 -14.94
CA ALA A 128 -0.09 8.11 -14.26
C ALA A 128 1.24 8.88 -14.26
N LYS A 129 1.25 10.06 -14.85
CA LYS A 129 2.39 10.99 -14.87
C LYS A 129 2.22 12.12 -13.87
N ARG A 130 0.97 12.44 -13.53
CA ARG A 130 0.62 13.52 -12.62
C ARG A 130 -0.45 13.04 -11.65
N ILE A 131 -0.22 13.23 -10.38
CA ILE A 131 -1.15 12.81 -9.33
C ILE A 131 -1.40 13.93 -8.32
N SER A 132 -2.48 13.79 -7.57
CA SER A 132 -2.68 14.50 -6.31
C SER A 132 -2.93 13.51 -5.19
N LEU A 133 -2.55 13.83 -3.96
CA LEU A 133 -2.60 12.87 -2.86
C LEU A 133 -3.06 13.47 -1.53
N LEU A 134 -3.66 12.61 -0.69
CA LEU A 134 -3.93 12.85 0.72
C LEU A 134 -3.00 12.00 1.58
N ALA A 135 -2.43 12.58 2.62
CA ALA A 135 -1.53 11.90 3.56
C ALA A 135 -1.88 12.26 5.01
N PRO A 136 -1.83 11.32 5.96
CA PRO A 136 -2.11 11.64 7.37
C PRO A 136 -0.94 12.34 8.06
N TYR A 137 0.25 12.32 7.45
CA TYR A 137 1.52 12.70 8.05
C TYR A 137 1.62 14.20 8.35
N THR A 138 2.64 14.58 9.13
CA THR A 138 3.06 15.97 9.28
C THR A 138 3.56 16.51 7.95
N LYS A 139 3.53 17.83 7.78
CA LYS A 139 3.97 18.47 6.54
C LYS A 139 5.39 18.07 6.11
N PRO A 140 6.42 18.05 6.99
CA PRO A 140 7.76 17.64 6.59
C PRO A 140 7.82 16.19 6.07
N LEU A 141 7.05 15.26 6.67
CA LEU A 141 6.99 13.87 6.21
C LEU A 141 6.23 13.74 4.89
N THR A 142 5.16 14.50 4.71
CA THR A 142 4.43 14.54 3.43
C THR A 142 5.32 15.05 2.30
N GLU A 143 6.15 16.08 2.56
CA GLU A 143 7.13 16.57 1.59
C GLU A 143 8.19 15.51 1.22
N LEU A 144 8.58 14.64 2.15
CA LEU A 144 9.46 13.49 1.82
C LEU A 144 8.75 12.50 0.88
N VAL A 145 7.48 12.20 1.13
CA VAL A 145 6.67 11.33 0.27
C VAL A 145 6.55 11.94 -1.13
N VAL A 146 6.27 13.23 -1.25
CA VAL A 146 6.19 13.94 -2.53
C VAL A 146 7.51 13.83 -3.29
N ARG A 147 8.63 14.22 -2.67
CA ARG A 147 9.96 14.11 -3.31
C ARG A 147 10.31 12.70 -3.75
N TYR A 148 9.90 11.71 -2.98
CA TYR A 148 10.12 10.31 -3.34
C TYR A 148 9.36 9.93 -4.61
N ILE A 149 8.07 10.27 -4.68
CA ILE A 149 7.22 9.99 -5.84
C ILE A 149 7.73 10.73 -7.09
N GLU A 150 8.14 11.99 -6.93
CA GLU A 150 8.71 12.79 -8.03
C GLU A 150 10.04 12.22 -8.54
N ALA A 151 10.88 11.69 -7.66
CA ALA A 151 12.13 11.02 -8.05
C ALA A 151 11.88 9.73 -8.85
N GLU A 152 10.70 9.14 -8.79
CA GLU A 152 10.27 8.00 -9.61
C GLU A 152 9.56 8.44 -10.92
N GLY A 153 9.64 9.73 -11.27
CA GLY A 153 9.15 10.30 -12.53
C GLY A 153 7.65 10.59 -12.57
N ILE A 154 7.00 10.74 -11.41
CA ILE A 154 5.58 11.06 -11.28
C ILE A 154 5.44 12.43 -10.62
N GLU A 155 4.90 13.41 -11.33
CA GLU A 155 4.66 14.77 -10.81
C GLU A 155 3.53 14.77 -9.77
N VAL A 156 3.75 15.43 -8.63
CA VAL A 156 2.72 15.62 -7.61
C VAL A 156 2.17 17.04 -7.70
N LEU A 157 0.96 17.18 -8.26
CA LEU A 157 0.30 18.47 -8.46
C LEU A 157 -0.16 19.13 -7.17
N ASP A 158 -0.62 18.32 -6.22
CA ASP A 158 -1.06 18.77 -4.90
C ASP A 158 -0.96 17.64 -3.87
N ALA A 159 -0.59 18.00 -2.66
CA ALA A 159 -0.49 17.06 -1.54
C ALA A 159 -1.04 17.71 -0.27
N GLN A 160 -2.15 17.20 0.24
CA GLN A 160 -2.70 17.64 1.52
C GLN A 160 -2.29 16.69 2.64
N CYS A 161 -1.80 17.29 3.74
CA CYS A 161 -1.44 16.57 4.96
C CYS A 161 -2.43 16.87 6.09
N PHE A 162 -2.74 15.85 6.90
CA PHE A 162 -3.66 16.00 8.03
C PHE A 162 -2.95 16.27 9.35
N GLU A 163 -1.63 16.23 9.37
CA GLU A 163 -0.75 16.48 10.52
C GLU A 163 -1.09 15.64 11.76
N ILE A 164 -1.49 14.39 11.56
CA ILE A 164 -1.81 13.44 12.63
C ILE A 164 -0.53 12.73 13.05
N ALA A 165 -0.01 13.07 14.24
CA ALA A 165 1.25 12.51 14.75
C ALA A 165 1.08 11.11 15.38
N ASP A 166 -0.08 10.81 15.95
CA ASP A 166 -0.38 9.52 16.56
C ASP A 166 -0.90 8.52 15.52
N ASN A 167 -0.16 7.41 15.37
CA ASN A 167 -0.51 6.40 14.37
C ASN A 167 -1.86 5.70 14.66
N LEU A 168 -2.28 5.60 15.92
CA LEU A 168 -3.60 5.04 16.26
C LEU A 168 -4.73 6.00 15.86
N GLU A 169 -4.53 7.31 16.04
CA GLU A 169 -5.50 8.32 15.60
C GLU A 169 -5.65 8.32 14.07
N VAL A 170 -4.56 8.08 13.32
CA VAL A 170 -4.64 7.86 11.87
C VAL A 170 -5.60 6.71 11.54
N GLY A 171 -5.47 5.56 12.24
CA GLY A 171 -6.34 4.40 12.02
C GLY A 171 -7.79 4.58 12.46
N ARG A 172 -8.05 5.53 13.38
CA ARG A 172 -9.41 5.84 13.85
C ARG A 172 -10.16 6.84 13.00
N ARG A 173 -9.44 7.52 12.09
CA ARG A 173 -10.06 8.51 11.23
C ARG A 173 -11.15 7.88 10.37
N ASP A 174 -12.35 8.49 10.38
CA ASP A 174 -13.45 8.05 9.53
C ASP A 174 -13.05 8.16 8.05
N PRO A 175 -13.02 7.04 7.30
CA PRO A 175 -12.65 7.04 5.88
C PRO A 175 -13.62 7.88 5.02
N MET A 176 -14.88 8.07 5.44
CA MET A 176 -15.85 8.85 4.67
C MET A 176 -15.52 10.33 4.63
N LEU A 177 -14.77 10.86 5.60
CA LEU A 177 -14.27 12.23 5.57
C LEU A 177 -13.34 12.50 4.38
N LEU A 178 -12.69 11.47 3.82
CA LEU A 178 -11.85 11.58 2.63
C LEU A 178 -12.63 12.10 1.40
N LEU A 179 -13.96 11.90 1.35
CA LEU A 179 -14.81 12.44 0.28
C LEU A 179 -14.92 13.97 0.34
N GLU A 180 -14.84 14.56 1.53
CA GLU A 180 -14.80 16.01 1.67
C GLU A 180 -13.37 16.55 1.49
N ASP A 181 -12.37 15.83 1.97
CA ASP A 181 -10.99 16.25 1.84
C ASP A 181 -10.52 16.28 0.37
N VAL A 182 -10.92 15.29 -0.42
CA VAL A 182 -10.53 15.19 -1.84
C VAL A 182 -11.06 16.37 -2.67
N LYS A 183 -12.17 17.01 -2.26
CA LYS A 183 -12.70 18.21 -2.92
C LYS A 183 -11.79 19.43 -2.80
N ARG A 184 -10.88 19.43 -1.83
CA ARG A 184 -9.90 20.50 -1.61
C ARG A 184 -8.60 20.29 -2.38
N LEU A 185 -8.39 19.10 -2.92
CA LEU A 185 -7.22 18.81 -3.74
C LEU A 185 -7.36 19.47 -5.12
N ASN A 186 -6.26 20.03 -5.61
CA ASN A 186 -6.15 20.40 -7.01
C ASN A 186 -5.99 19.13 -7.85
N THR A 187 -7.07 18.63 -8.42
CA THR A 187 -7.08 17.45 -9.29
C THR A 187 -7.08 17.81 -10.78
N ARG A 188 -7.02 19.11 -11.11
CA ARG A 188 -7.01 19.55 -12.51
C ARG A 188 -5.74 19.05 -13.21
N ASN A 189 -5.93 18.32 -14.30
CA ASN A 189 -4.86 17.67 -15.07
C ASN A 189 -4.14 16.52 -14.33
N ALA A 190 -4.66 16.03 -13.22
CA ALA A 190 -4.19 14.80 -12.61
C ALA A 190 -4.65 13.59 -13.45
N ASP A 191 -3.80 12.58 -13.53
CA ASP A 191 -4.10 11.31 -14.19
C ASP A 191 -4.72 10.32 -13.19
N ALA A 192 -4.43 10.50 -11.90
CA ALA A 192 -5.00 9.72 -10.80
C ALA A 192 -4.94 10.49 -9.47
N VAL A 193 -5.76 10.07 -8.50
CA VAL A 193 -5.71 10.55 -7.12
C VAL A 193 -5.32 9.41 -6.18
N VAL A 194 -4.36 9.67 -5.29
CA VAL A 194 -4.03 8.78 -4.18
C VAL A 194 -4.80 9.25 -2.94
N LEU A 195 -5.95 8.64 -2.69
CA LEU A 195 -6.87 9.01 -1.62
C LEU A 195 -6.28 8.74 -0.21
N SER A 196 -5.35 7.79 -0.11
CA SER A 196 -4.58 7.53 1.10
C SER A 196 -3.16 7.09 0.75
N ALA A 197 -2.19 7.97 0.94
CA ALA A 197 -0.76 7.65 0.86
C ALA A 197 -0.25 7.02 2.17
N CYS A 198 -1.05 6.13 2.77
CA CYS A 198 -0.74 5.47 4.04
C CYS A 198 -1.60 4.21 4.23
N VAL A 199 -0.97 3.07 4.55
CA VAL A 199 -1.73 1.83 4.83
C VAL A 199 -2.50 1.90 6.16
N GLN A 200 -2.11 2.78 7.08
CA GLN A 200 -2.83 2.96 8.36
C GLN A 200 -4.09 3.81 8.21
N MET A 201 -4.15 4.73 7.25
CA MET A 201 -5.33 5.57 7.04
C MET A 201 -6.35 4.81 6.19
N GLN A 202 -7.45 4.42 6.82
CA GLN A 202 -8.54 3.71 6.16
C GLN A 202 -9.08 4.50 4.97
N SER A 203 -9.31 3.83 3.84
CA SER A 203 -9.73 4.48 2.60
C SER A 203 -10.70 3.66 1.75
N LEU A 204 -10.70 2.35 1.90
CA LEU A 204 -11.43 1.43 1.01
C LEU A 204 -12.91 1.79 0.81
N PRO A 205 -13.70 2.18 1.85
CA PRO A 205 -15.10 2.55 1.66
C PRO A 205 -15.32 3.81 0.82
N ALA A 206 -14.32 4.69 0.77
CA ALA A 206 -14.42 5.98 0.07
C ALA A 206 -13.92 5.93 -1.38
N VAL A 207 -13.05 4.97 -1.74
CA VAL A 207 -12.35 4.97 -3.04
C VAL A 207 -13.31 4.96 -4.22
N ALA A 208 -14.23 4.00 -4.29
CA ALA A 208 -15.16 3.92 -5.42
C ALA A 208 -16.09 5.14 -5.52
N LEU A 209 -16.46 5.73 -4.39
CA LEU A 209 -17.29 6.94 -4.34
C LEU A 209 -16.51 8.18 -4.81
N ALA A 210 -15.24 8.31 -4.37
CA ALA A 210 -14.36 9.39 -4.82
C ALA A 210 -14.07 9.27 -6.33
N GLU A 211 -13.83 8.06 -6.82
CA GLU A 211 -13.60 7.79 -8.23
C GLU A 211 -14.81 8.19 -9.10
N ALA A 212 -16.02 7.82 -8.66
CA ALA A 212 -17.26 8.22 -9.34
C ALA A 212 -17.47 9.73 -9.31
N ALA A 213 -17.16 10.40 -8.20
CA ALA A 213 -17.33 11.84 -8.05
C ALA A 213 -16.31 12.65 -8.87
N LEU A 214 -15.08 12.17 -8.98
CA LEU A 214 -13.99 12.85 -9.70
C LEU A 214 -13.95 12.50 -11.20
N GLY A 215 -14.53 11.38 -11.61
CA GLY A 215 -14.49 10.89 -13.00
C GLY A 215 -13.11 10.46 -13.46
N MET A 216 -12.21 10.14 -12.54
CA MET A 216 -10.83 9.72 -12.80
C MET A 216 -10.41 8.58 -11.87
N PRO A 217 -9.34 7.82 -12.18
CA PRO A 217 -8.86 6.76 -11.31
C PRO A 217 -8.50 7.28 -9.91
N VAL A 218 -9.00 6.58 -8.88
CA VAL A 218 -8.66 6.83 -7.47
C VAL A 218 -8.11 5.54 -6.87
N THR A 219 -7.00 5.64 -6.17
CA THR A 219 -6.37 4.50 -5.51
C THR A 219 -5.94 4.85 -4.08
N SER A 220 -5.41 3.87 -3.37
CA SER A 220 -4.76 4.04 -2.07
C SER A 220 -3.57 3.09 -1.97
N THR A 221 -2.68 3.34 -1.02
CA THR A 221 -1.53 2.46 -0.77
C THR A 221 -1.95 1.02 -0.47
N ALA A 222 -3.06 0.80 0.24
CA ALA A 222 -3.59 -0.54 0.51
C ALA A 222 -4.07 -1.24 -0.77
N ILE A 223 -4.76 -0.52 -1.65
CA ILE A 223 -5.23 -1.03 -2.96
C ILE A 223 -4.04 -1.37 -3.86
N CYS A 224 -3.04 -0.49 -3.93
CA CYS A 224 -1.80 -0.75 -4.67
C CYS A 224 -1.08 -2.00 -4.16
N THR A 225 -1.04 -2.18 -2.84
CA THR A 225 -0.45 -3.38 -2.22
C THR A 225 -1.19 -4.65 -2.63
N VAL A 226 -2.54 -4.64 -2.61
CA VAL A 226 -3.35 -5.78 -3.07
C VAL A 226 -3.16 -6.03 -4.57
N ARG A 227 -3.06 -4.97 -5.38
CA ARG A 227 -2.76 -5.11 -6.82
C ARG A 227 -1.48 -5.90 -7.02
N ARG A 228 -0.38 -5.51 -6.38
CA ARG A 228 0.91 -6.18 -6.52
C ARG A 228 0.92 -7.59 -5.95
N MET A 229 0.18 -7.85 -4.85
CA MET A 229 -0.01 -9.22 -4.36
C MET A 229 -0.65 -10.12 -5.41
N LEU A 230 -1.73 -9.67 -6.06
CA LEU A 230 -2.44 -10.43 -7.09
C LEU A 230 -1.55 -10.67 -8.31
N ASP A 231 -0.78 -9.66 -8.75
CA ASP A 231 0.16 -9.78 -9.87
C ASP A 231 1.22 -10.87 -9.58
N HIS A 232 1.84 -10.85 -8.39
CA HIS A 232 2.83 -11.85 -7.99
C HIS A 232 2.25 -13.26 -7.83
N LEU A 233 0.98 -13.36 -7.50
CA LEU A 233 0.27 -14.64 -7.41
C LEU A 233 -0.21 -15.15 -8.79
N GLY A 234 -0.02 -14.37 -9.86
CA GLY A 234 -0.52 -14.68 -11.20
C GLY A 234 -2.04 -14.65 -11.30
N LEU A 235 -2.68 -13.81 -10.47
CA LEU A 235 -4.13 -13.67 -10.41
C LEU A 235 -4.60 -12.39 -11.10
N ALA A 236 -5.70 -12.47 -11.85
CA ALA A 236 -6.30 -11.29 -12.46
C ALA A 236 -6.66 -10.25 -11.38
N PRO A 237 -6.32 -8.97 -11.56
CA PRO A 237 -6.47 -7.93 -10.52
C PRO A 237 -7.91 -7.41 -10.43
N VAL A 238 -8.87 -8.29 -10.13
CA VAL A 238 -10.29 -7.94 -10.03
C VAL A 238 -10.77 -8.10 -8.60
N VAL A 239 -11.11 -6.99 -7.96
CA VAL A 239 -11.67 -6.93 -6.60
C VAL A 239 -12.87 -5.98 -6.60
N PRO A 240 -14.07 -6.45 -6.19
CA PRO A 240 -15.25 -5.61 -6.15
C PRO A 240 -15.07 -4.36 -5.27
N GLN A 241 -15.54 -3.21 -5.77
CA GLN A 241 -15.57 -1.93 -5.07
C GLN A 241 -14.19 -1.36 -4.65
N ALA A 242 -13.11 -1.86 -5.21
CA ALA A 242 -11.75 -1.41 -4.89
C ALA A 242 -11.16 -0.45 -5.95
N GLY A 243 -12.00 0.24 -6.72
CA GLY A 243 -11.60 1.23 -7.73
C GLY A 243 -11.06 0.61 -9.03
N ALA A 244 -10.72 1.46 -9.98
CA ALA A 244 -10.33 1.07 -11.34
C ALA A 244 -9.06 0.21 -11.38
N LEU A 245 -8.08 0.46 -10.48
CA LEU A 245 -6.82 -0.29 -10.44
C LEU A 245 -7.04 -1.80 -10.19
N LEU A 246 -8.08 -2.15 -9.44
CA LEU A 246 -8.47 -3.53 -9.15
C LEU A 246 -9.73 -3.94 -9.94
N SER A 247 -9.78 -3.56 -11.21
CA SER A 247 -10.84 -3.90 -12.16
C SER A 247 -10.26 -4.42 -13.48
N GLU A 248 -11.12 -4.86 -14.39
CA GLU A 248 -10.74 -5.31 -15.73
C GLU A 248 -10.06 -4.21 -16.56
N ARG A 249 -10.28 -2.93 -16.23
CA ARG A 249 -9.67 -1.78 -16.93
C ARG A 249 -8.13 -1.84 -16.95
N PHE A 250 -7.51 -2.38 -15.90
CA PHE A 250 -6.06 -2.52 -15.79
C PHE A 250 -5.61 -3.99 -15.69
N ALA A 251 -6.46 -4.94 -16.09
CA ALA A 251 -6.17 -6.37 -15.96
C ALA A 251 -4.99 -6.82 -16.85
N GLU A 252 -4.86 -6.24 -18.04
CA GLU A 252 -3.82 -6.57 -19.01
C GLU A 252 -2.53 -5.73 -18.85
N ALA A 253 -2.56 -4.72 -17.99
CA ALA A 253 -1.38 -3.91 -17.72
C ALA A 253 -0.39 -4.67 -16.83
N HIS A 254 0.81 -4.93 -17.33
CA HIS A 254 1.90 -5.53 -16.58
C HIS A 254 3.01 -4.49 -16.37
N VAL A 255 3.70 -4.57 -15.25
CA VAL A 255 4.93 -3.82 -15.05
C VAL A 255 5.99 -4.49 -15.91
N ALA A 256 6.56 -3.69 -16.83
CA ALA A 256 7.64 -4.13 -17.71
C ALA A 256 8.95 -4.35 -16.92
#